data_45f28a580832ecb455000939e13d9b22
#
_entry.id   45f28a580832ecb455000939e13d9b22
#
_cell.length_a   1.000
_cell.length_b   1.000
_cell.length_c   1.000
_cell.angle_alpha   90.00
_cell.angle_beta   90.00
_cell.angle_gamma   90.00
#
_symmetry.space_group_name_H-M   'P 1'
#
loop_
_entity.id
_entity.type
_entity.pdbx_description
1 polymer ?
#
loop_
_entity_poly.entity_id
_entity_poly.type
_entity_poly.pdbx_seq_one_letter_code
_entity_poly.pdbx_strand_id
1 'polypeptide(L)'
;MPTLTVEENIILPLTLDGEKVSVMKRQLAELSERLGINHLLKKRIAEISGGQAQRVAVARAMIHHPQLLLADEPTGNLDTKSSKDVMGLLQQLNEEEAATILMVTHDPLAASYCKRIVFIKDGELIDEIIQNGNQKEFYDLIMVKLAEIEGVDNEF
;
A
#
# COMPACT_ATOMS: atom_id res chain seq x y z
N MET A 1 -13.35 6.04 7.66
CA MET A 1 -14.37 6.32 8.68
C MET A 1 -15.58 5.45 8.40
N PRO A 2 -16.10 4.65 9.36
CA PRO A 2 -17.11 3.62 9.07
C PRO A 2 -18.50 4.18 8.72
N THR A 3 -18.80 5.38 9.14
CA THR A 3 -20.11 6.05 8.94
C THR A 3 -20.25 6.70 7.56
N LEU A 4 -19.14 7.00 6.90
CA LEU A 4 -19.10 7.64 5.58
C LEU A 4 -19.19 6.59 4.47
N THR A 5 -19.71 7.01 3.32
CA THR A 5 -19.62 6.23 2.08
C THR A 5 -18.16 6.16 1.58
N VAL A 6 -17.89 5.28 0.63
CA VAL A 6 -16.58 5.17 -0.02
C VAL A 6 -16.18 6.49 -0.67
N GLU A 7 -17.08 7.13 -1.43
CA GLU A 7 -16.79 8.43 -2.05
C GLU A 7 -16.47 9.51 -1.02
N GLU A 8 -17.24 9.61 0.06
CA GLU A 8 -17.01 10.59 1.13
C GLU A 8 -15.68 10.34 1.85
N ASN A 9 -15.30 9.06 2.05
CA ASN A 9 -13.99 8.71 2.62
C ASN A 9 -12.83 9.17 1.72
N ILE A 10 -12.95 8.97 0.41
CA ILE A 10 -11.89 9.30 -0.55
C ILE A 10 -11.72 10.83 -0.67
N ILE A 11 -12.82 11.58 -0.80
CA ILE A 11 -12.75 13.05 -0.99
C ILE A 11 -12.57 13.83 0.31
N LEU A 12 -12.60 13.17 1.46
CA LEU A 12 -12.51 13.85 2.76
C LEU A 12 -11.29 14.79 2.88
N PRO A 13 -10.07 14.39 2.49
CA PRO A 13 -8.93 15.29 2.52
C PRO A 13 -9.16 16.57 1.72
N LEU A 14 -9.63 16.46 0.48
CA LEU A 14 -9.94 17.61 -0.39
C LEU A 14 -11.03 18.50 0.19
N THR A 15 -12.00 17.91 0.89
CA THR A 15 -13.07 18.65 1.57
C THR A 15 -12.50 19.51 2.71
N LEU A 16 -11.55 18.95 3.48
CA LEU A 16 -10.89 19.67 4.57
C LEU A 16 -10.01 20.81 4.07
N ASP A 17 -9.43 20.66 2.87
CA ASP A 17 -8.64 21.72 2.22
C ASP A 17 -9.50 22.79 1.54
N GLY A 18 -10.82 22.61 1.53
CA GLY A 18 -11.75 23.57 0.93
C GLY A 18 -11.75 23.55 -0.61
N GLU A 19 -11.38 22.44 -1.21
CA GLU A 19 -11.37 22.29 -2.67
C GLU A 19 -12.77 22.45 -3.29
N LYS A 20 -12.81 22.90 -4.54
CA LYS A 20 -14.09 23.06 -5.29
C LYS A 20 -14.71 21.70 -5.55
N VAL A 21 -16.02 21.58 -5.37
CA VAL A 21 -16.80 20.36 -5.61
C VAL A 21 -16.55 19.78 -7.03
N SER A 22 -16.40 20.64 -8.05
CA SER A 22 -16.10 20.19 -9.42
C SER A 22 -14.73 19.52 -9.55
N VAL A 23 -13.71 19.99 -8.80
CA VAL A 23 -12.37 19.39 -8.74
C VAL A 23 -12.45 18.04 -8.04
N MET A 24 -13.07 18.00 -6.85
CA MET A 24 -13.25 16.76 -6.08
C MET A 24 -13.94 15.67 -6.90
N LYS A 25 -15.04 16.00 -7.61
CA LYS A 25 -15.77 15.03 -8.45
C LYS A 25 -14.93 14.49 -9.60
N ARG A 26 -14.13 15.34 -10.25
CA ARG A 26 -13.25 14.91 -11.34
C ARG A 26 -12.16 13.97 -10.82
N GLN A 27 -11.43 14.38 -9.79
CA GLN A 27 -10.36 13.57 -9.21
C GLN A 27 -10.87 12.23 -8.66
N LEU A 28 -12.05 12.25 -7.99
CA LEU A 28 -12.70 11.03 -7.52
C LEU A 28 -13.03 10.09 -8.68
N ALA A 29 -13.60 10.59 -9.78
CA ALA A 29 -13.97 9.77 -10.93
C ALA A 29 -12.73 9.12 -11.57
N GLU A 30 -11.70 9.92 -11.86
CA GLU A 30 -10.43 9.44 -12.44
C GLU A 30 -9.76 8.37 -11.55
N LEU A 31 -9.63 8.66 -10.26
CA LEU A 31 -8.93 7.77 -9.33
C LEU A 31 -9.73 6.49 -9.05
N SER A 32 -11.06 6.59 -8.88
CA SER A 32 -11.89 5.42 -8.60
C SER A 32 -11.98 4.45 -9.79
N GLU A 33 -11.93 4.96 -11.02
CA GLU A 33 -11.85 4.14 -12.22
C GLU A 33 -10.53 3.38 -12.29
N ARG A 34 -9.40 4.07 -12.10
CA ARG A 34 -8.07 3.48 -12.12
C ARG A 34 -7.91 2.38 -11.06
N LEU A 35 -8.45 2.60 -9.86
CA LEU A 35 -8.38 1.63 -8.76
C LEU A 35 -9.47 0.55 -8.83
N GLY A 36 -10.36 0.59 -9.82
CA GLY A 36 -11.44 -0.39 -10.02
C GLY A 36 -12.50 -0.39 -8.91
N ILE A 37 -12.73 0.76 -8.27
CA ILE A 37 -13.64 0.90 -7.11
C ILE A 37 -14.88 1.75 -7.39
N ASN A 38 -15.13 2.17 -8.65
CA ASN A 38 -16.29 2.97 -9.05
C ASN A 38 -17.62 2.40 -8.55
N HIS A 39 -17.77 1.07 -8.64
CA HIS A 39 -18.98 0.36 -8.24
C HIS A 39 -19.21 0.33 -6.72
N LEU A 40 -18.22 0.80 -5.93
CA LEU A 40 -18.27 0.84 -4.47
C LEU A 40 -18.62 2.23 -3.92
N LEU A 41 -18.54 3.29 -4.70
CA LEU A 41 -18.59 4.69 -4.25
C LEU A 41 -19.77 5.02 -3.32
N LYS A 42 -20.93 4.42 -3.56
CA LYS A 42 -22.15 4.64 -2.76
C LYS A 42 -22.29 3.71 -1.55
N LYS A 43 -21.41 2.71 -1.42
CA LYS A 43 -21.42 1.79 -0.28
C LYS A 43 -20.71 2.42 0.92
N ARG A 44 -21.02 1.92 2.12
CA ARG A 44 -20.27 2.23 3.33
C ARG A 44 -19.08 1.27 3.48
N ILE A 45 -18.06 1.67 4.23
CA ILE A 45 -16.87 0.82 4.46
C ILE A 45 -17.25 -0.54 5.08
N ALA A 46 -18.27 -0.58 5.93
CA ALA A 46 -18.74 -1.82 6.54
C ALA A 46 -19.42 -2.81 5.55
N GLU A 47 -19.73 -2.38 4.33
CA GLU A 47 -20.44 -3.17 3.31
C GLU A 47 -19.48 -3.72 2.23
N ILE A 48 -18.18 -3.52 2.38
CA ILE A 48 -17.16 -3.93 1.42
C ILE A 48 -16.14 -4.88 2.06
N SER A 49 -15.44 -5.68 1.22
CA SER A 49 -14.40 -6.60 1.72
C SER A 49 -13.16 -5.87 2.22
N GLY A 50 -12.31 -6.56 3.00
CA GLY A 50 -11.05 -6.00 3.50
C GLY A 50 -10.12 -5.48 2.39
N GLY A 51 -9.95 -6.25 1.30
CA GLY A 51 -9.17 -5.82 0.15
C GLY A 51 -9.77 -4.60 -0.57
N GLN A 52 -11.11 -4.52 -0.65
CA GLN A 52 -11.78 -3.34 -1.18
C GLN A 52 -11.58 -2.12 -0.26
N ALA A 53 -11.68 -2.30 1.05
CA ALA A 53 -11.44 -1.24 2.03
C ALA A 53 -9.99 -0.73 1.94
N GLN A 54 -9.02 -1.62 1.70
CA GLN A 54 -7.63 -1.23 1.51
C GLN A 54 -7.44 -0.41 0.23
N ARG A 55 -8.07 -0.79 -0.90
CA ARG A 55 -8.07 0.03 -2.13
C ARG A 55 -8.68 1.42 -1.90
N VAL A 56 -9.73 1.52 -1.10
CA VAL A 56 -10.32 2.81 -0.69
C VAL A 56 -9.36 3.62 0.16
N ALA A 57 -8.60 2.99 1.07
CA ALA A 57 -7.57 3.67 1.87
C ALA A 57 -6.45 4.21 0.98
N VAL A 58 -5.99 3.43 0.00
CA VAL A 58 -5.02 3.88 -1.03
C VAL A 58 -5.59 5.05 -1.83
N ALA A 59 -6.84 4.95 -2.31
CA ALA A 59 -7.50 6.03 -3.04
C ALA A 59 -7.53 7.34 -2.23
N ARG A 60 -7.92 7.26 -0.95
CA ARG A 60 -7.94 8.42 -0.06
C ARG A 60 -6.55 9.03 0.12
N ALA A 61 -5.51 8.21 0.24
CA ALA A 61 -4.13 8.69 0.37
C ALA A 61 -3.60 9.32 -0.92
N MET A 62 -4.06 8.84 -2.08
CA MET A 62 -3.58 9.27 -3.40
C MET A 62 -4.37 10.47 -3.97
N ILE A 63 -5.52 10.86 -3.40
CA ILE A 63 -6.40 11.88 -3.98
C ILE A 63 -5.73 13.26 -4.12
N HIS A 64 -4.69 13.54 -3.33
CA HIS A 64 -3.87 14.75 -3.40
C HIS A 64 -2.66 14.65 -4.32
N HIS A 65 -2.47 13.53 -5.02
CA HIS A 65 -1.26 13.25 -5.79
C HIS A 65 0.04 13.44 -4.99
N PRO A 66 0.21 12.75 -3.85
CA PRO A 66 1.36 12.93 -2.98
C PRO A 66 2.64 12.44 -3.65
N GLN A 67 3.77 13.10 -3.36
CA GLN A 67 5.09 12.63 -3.80
C GLN A 67 5.58 11.42 -2.96
N LEU A 68 5.09 11.27 -1.73
CA LEU A 68 5.42 10.18 -0.81
C LEU A 68 4.15 9.58 -0.22
N LEU A 69 3.98 8.29 -0.39
CA LEU A 69 2.94 7.48 0.25
C LEU A 69 3.57 6.63 1.35
N LEU A 70 3.04 6.72 2.56
CA LEU A 70 3.41 5.87 3.68
C LEU A 70 2.40 4.72 3.82
N ALA A 71 2.88 3.49 3.81
CA ALA A 71 2.08 2.29 3.93
C ALA A 71 2.57 1.46 5.13
N ASP A 72 1.75 1.39 6.16
CA ASP A 72 2.02 0.60 7.36
C ASP A 72 1.18 -0.68 7.29
N GLU A 73 1.84 -1.83 7.17
CA GLU A 73 1.23 -3.16 7.04
C GLU A 73 0.05 -3.21 6.04
N PRO A 74 0.25 -2.82 4.77
CA PRO A 74 -0.86 -2.66 3.83
C PRO A 74 -1.62 -3.96 3.51
N THR A 75 -1.05 -5.11 3.88
CA THR A 75 -1.62 -6.45 3.66
C THR A 75 -1.97 -7.19 4.96
N GLY A 76 -1.74 -6.61 6.12
CA GLY A 76 -1.71 -7.29 7.43
C GLY A 76 -3.00 -8.02 7.85
N ASN A 77 -4.16 -7.70 7.26
CA ASN A 77 -5.44 -8.34 7.58
C ASN A 77 -6.14 -8.91 6.33
N LEU A 78 -5.38 -9.20 5.27
CA LEU A 78 -5.93 -9.65 4.00
C LEU A 78 -5.59 -11.12 3.72
N ASP A 79 -6.46 -11.79 2.98
CA ASP A 79 -6.13 -13.09 2.39
C ASP A 79 -5.05 -12.93 1.29
N THR A 80 -4.39 -14.03 0.94
CA THR A 80 -3.27 -14.04 -0.01
C THR A 80 -3.61 -13.42 -1.37
N LYS A 81 -4.84 -13.60 -1.86
CA LYS A 81 -5.27 -13.04 -3.15
C LYS A 81 -5.43 -11.53 -3.04
N SER A 82 -6.15 -11.07 -2.02
CA SER A 82 -6.35 -9.64 -1.74
C SER A 82 -5.03 -8.92 -1.48
N SER A 83 -4.08 -9.57 -0.78
CA SER A 83 -2.73 -9.05 -0.57
C SER A 83 -2.00 -8.80 -1.89
N LYS A 84 -1.97 -9.78 -2.78
CA LYS A 84 -1.37 -9.64 -4.12
C LYS A 84 -2.02 -8.53 -4.94
N ASP A 85 -3.34 -8.43 -4.89
CA ASP A 85 -4.08 -7.40 -5.62
C ASP A 85 -3.75 -5.98 -5.11
N VAL A 86 -3.58 -5.81 -3.79
CA VAL A 86 -3.18 -4.53 -3.18
C VAL A 86 -1.73 -4.20 -3.49
N MET A 87 -0.82 -5.18 -3.39
CA MET A 87 0.60 -4.97 -3.70
C MET A 87 0.82 -4.63 -5.18
N GLY A 88 0.15 -5.34 -6.09
CA GLY A 88 0.16 -5.03 -7.53
C GLY A 88 -0.32 -3.61 -7.82
N LEU A 89 -1.36 -3.15 -7.11
CA LEU A 89 -1.86 -1.79 -7.20
C LEU A 89 -0.83 -0.76 -6.74
N LEU A 90 -0.16 -0.97 -5.60
CA LEU A 90 0.88 -0.08 -5.10
C LEU A 90 2.08 -0.01 -6.06
N GLN A 91 2.48 -1.15 -6.62
CA GLN A 91 3.52 -1.20 -7.64
C GLN A 91 3.16 -0.38 -8.88
N GLN A 92 1.94 -0.56 -9.41
CA GLN A 92 1.44 0.22 -10.55
C GLN A 92 1.45 1.73 -10.26
N LEU A 93 1.01 2.17 -9.08
CA LEU A 93 1.05 3.58 -8.68
C LEU A 93 2.48 4.12 -8.60
N ASN A 94 3.44 3.34 -8.10
CA ASN A 94 4.85 3.74 -8.08
C ASN A 94 5.43 3.90 -9.50
N GLU A 95 5.05 3.01 -10.42
CA GLU A 95 5.57 3.02 -11.81
C GLU A 95 4.94 4.12 -12.67
N GLU A 96 3.62 4.32 -12.56
CA GLU A 96 2.88 5.25 -13.42
C GLU A 96 2.87 6.70 -12.91
N GLU A 97 2.84 6.90 -11.59
CA GLU A 97 2.72 8.26 -11.00
C GLU A 97 4.04 8.78 -10.42
N ALA A 98 5.12 8.01 -10.51
CA ALA A 98 6.42 8.32 -9.91
C ALA A 98 6.31 8.64 -8.39
N ALA A 99 5.24 8.20 -7.74
CA ALA A 99 5.05 8.37 -6.30
C ALA A 99 6.06 7.47 -5.56
N THR A 100 6.82 8.04 -4.65
CA THR A 100 7.65 7.24 -3.75
C THR A 100 6.75 6.54 -2.73
N ILE A 101 6.90 5.22 -2.57
CA ILE A 101 6.16 4.47 -1.56
C ILE A 101 7.15 3.97 -0.51
N LEU A 102 6.97 4.39 0.73
CA LEU A 102 7.67 3.85 1.89
C LEU A 102 6.72 2.91 2.62
N MET A 103 7.05 1.63 2.62
CA MET A 103 6.24 0.60 3.25
C MET A 103 6.96 0.01 4.46
N VAL A 104 6.24 -0.18 5.55
CA VAL A 104 6.65 -1.00 6.69
C VAL A 104 5.82 -2.29 6.66
N THR A 105 6.50 -3.43 6.72
CA THR A 105 5.83 -4.74 6.78
C THR A 105 6.77 -5.80 7.38
N HIS A 106 6.17 -6.80 7.99
CA HIS A 106 6.85 -8.03 8.40
C HIS A 106 6.55 -9.20 7.44
N ASP A 107 5.75 -8.99 6.39
CA ASP A 107 5.42 -10.00 5.39
C ASP A 107 6.46 -10.03 4.25
N PRO A 108 7.29 -11.08 4.13
CA PRO A 108 8.29 -11.20 3.06
C PRO A 108 7.68 -11.16 1.66
N LEU A 109 6.44 -11.64 1.51
CA LEU A 109 5.75 -11.61 0.22
C LEU A 109 5.41 -10.18 -0.17
N ALA A 110 4.87 -9.37 0.75
CA ALA A 110 4.62 -7.96 0.51
C ALA A 110 5.94 -7.22 0.22
N ALA A 111 6.99 -7.47 1.00
CA ALA A 111 8.32 -6.89 0.80
C ALA A 111 8.89 -7.19 -0.60
N SER A 112 8.63 -8.38 -1.16
CA SER A 112 9.14 -8.78 -2.49
C SER A 112 8.63 -7.93 -3.66
N TYR A 113 7.60 -7.12 -3.46
CA TYR A 113 7.11 -6.14 -4.44
C TYR A 113 7.91 -4.84 -4.47
N CYS A 114 8.77 -4.61 -3.45
CA CYS A 114 9.57 -3.41 -3.36
C CYS A 114 10.83 -3.48 -4.24
N LYS A 115 11.33 -2.31 -4.66
CA LYS A 115 12.60 -2.19 -5.37
C LYS A 115 13.81 -2.24 -4.44
N ARG A 116 13.62 -1.86 -3.17
CA ARG A 116 14.64 -1.73 -2.14
C ARG A 116 14.05 -2.13 -0.80
N ILE A 117 14.78 -2.89 -0.02
CA ILE A 117 14.41 -3.29 1.34
C ILE A 117 15.53 -2.92 2.29
N VAL A 118 15.14 -2.39 3.43
CA VAL A 118 16.01 -2.09 4.55
C VAL A 118 15.54 -2.91 5.74
N PHE A 119 16.43 -3.69 6.33
CA PHE A 119 16.16 -4.50 7.52
C PHE A 119 16.46 -3.67 8.77
N ILE A 120 15.49 -3.63 9.68
CA ILE A 120 15.58 -2.92 10.96
C ILE A 120 15.37 -3.92 12.08
N LYS A 121 16.26 -3.91 13.07
CA LYS A 121 16.17 -4.71 14.28
C LYS A 121 16.61 -3.86 15.46
N ASP A 122 15.86 -3.89 16.56
CA ASP A 122 16.14 -3.12 17.79
C ASP A 122 16.35 -1.62 17.56
N GLY A 123 15.71 -1.07 16.51
CA GLY A 123 15.83 0.35 16.13
C GLY A 123 17.05 0.69 15.29
N GLU A 124 17.86 -0.28 14.92
CA GLU A 124 19.06 -0.09 14.09
C GLU A 124 18.88 -0.67 12.69
N LEU A 125 19.53 -0.04 11.70
CA LEU A 125 19.61 -0.55 10.34
C LEU A 125 20.65 -1.67 10.30
N ILE A 126 20.20 -2.89 9.98
CA ILE A 126 21.05 -4.08 9.97
C ILE A 126 21.61 -4.36 8.58
N ASP A 127 20.77 -4.30 7.56
CA ASP A 127 21.17 -4.63 6.19
C ASP A 127 20.23 -3.95 5.17
N GLU A 128 20.65 -3.94 3.92
CA GLU A 128 19.91 -3.41 2.79
C GLU A 128 20.06 -4.32 1.57
N ILE A 129 18.96 -4.59 0.86
CA ILE A 129 18.98 -5.30 -0.41
C ILE A 129 18.18 -4.55 -1.48
N ILE A 130 18.64 -4.69 -2.73
CA ILE A 130 18.02 -4.08 -3.91
C ILE A 130 17.59 -5.20 -4.86
N GLN A 131 16.40 -5.08 -5.41
CA GLN A 131 15.87 -6.02 -6.39
C GLN A 131 16.68 -5.96 -7.70
N ASN A 132 17.38 -7.05 -8.02
CA ASN A 132 18.20 -7.19 -9.22
C ASN A 132 17.73 -8.36 -10.13
N GLY A 133 16.48 -8.75 -10.05
CA GLY A 133 15.94 -9.89 -10.76
C GLY A 133 14.42 -9.88 -10.77
N ASN A 134 13.84 -11.07 -10.94
CA ASN A 134 12.40 -11.21 -10.83
C ASN A 134 11.97 -11.27 -9.35
N GLN A 135 10.68 -11.05 -9.11
CA GLN A 135 10.09 -11.02 -7.78
C GLN A 135 10.35 -12.30 -6.97
N LYS A 136 10.37 -13.47 -7.64
CA LYS A 136 10.59 -14.75 -6.95
C LYS A 136 12.01 -14.86 -6.41
N GLU A 137 13.00 -14.52 -7.21
CA GLU A 137 14.42 -14.51 -6.79
C GLU A 137 14.63 -13.51 -5.65
N PHE A 138 13.96 -12.38 -5.71
CA PHE A 138 14.03 -11.38 -4.66
C PHE A 138 13.38 -11.85 -3.36
N TYR A 139 12.22 -12.53 -3.44
CA TYR A 139 11.60 -13.18 -2.29
C TYR A 139 12.52 -14.22 -1.64
N ASP A 140 13.15 -15.08 -2.44
CA ASP A 140 14.07 -16.09 -1.93
C ASP A 140 15.27 -15.44 -1.22
N LEU A 141 15.80 -14.33 -1.76
CA LEU A 141 16.87 -13.55 -1.12
C LEU A 141 16.41 -12.94 0.22
N ILE A 142 15.19 -12.40 0.29
CA ILE A 142 14.60 -11.87 1.53
C ILE A 142 14.56 -12.97 2.61
N MET A 143 14.10 -14.17 2.24
CA MET A 143 14.00 -15.29 3.18
C MET A 143 15.37 -15.71 3.73
N VAL A 144 16.40 -15.74 2.88
CA VAL A 144 17.79 -16.02 3.31
C VAL A 144 18.27 -14.95 4.30
N LYS A 145 18.03 -13.68 3.98
CA LYS A 145 18.46 -12.56 4.86
C LYS A 145 17.74 -12.56 6.21
N LEU A 146 16.45 -12.86 6.22
CA LEU A 146 15.70 -12.98 7.49
C LEU A 146 16.26 -14.11 8.35
N ALA A 147 16.57 -15.28 7.75
CA ALA A 147 17.15 -16.39 8.49
C ALA A 147 18.56 -16.06 9.05
N GLU A 148 19.39 -15.29 8.31
CA GLU A 148 20.68 -14.80 8.81
C GLU A 148 20.52 -13.87 10.01
N ILE A 149 19.57 -12.92 9.95
CA ILE A 149 19.31 -11.94 11.01
C ILE A 149 18.73 -12.62 12.26
N GLU A 150 17.85 -13.61 12.11
CA GLU A 150 17.27 -14.38 13.21
C GLU A 150 18.27 -15.39 13.78
N GLY A 151 19.12 -16.00 12.95
CA GLY A 151 20.11 -17.00 13.34
C GLY A 151 21.22 -16.45 14.24
N VAL A 152 21.55 -15.18 14.12
CA VAL A 152 22.53 -14.49 14.99
C VAL A 152 22.06 -14.41 16.45
N ASP A 153 20.74 -14.46 16.72
CA ASP A 153 20.17 -14.43 18.08
C ASP A 153 20.24 -15.77 18.82
N ASN A 154 20.49 -16.87 18.13
CA ASN A 154 20.50 -18.22 18.74
C ASN A 154 21.91 -18.65 19.23
N GLU A 155 22.91 -17.80 19.13
CA GLU A 155 24.28 -18.08 19.58
C GLU A 155 24.67 -17.45 20.95
N PHE A 156 23.65 -17.02 21.76
CA PHE A 156 23.88 -16.51 23.11
C PHE A 156 23.13 -17.31 24.17
#